data_c5f84f1a2323025d4c4ff40065ae2a63
#
_entry.id   c5f84f1a2323025d4c4ff40065ae2a63
#
_cell.length_a   1.000
_cell.length_b   1.000
_cell.length_c   1.000
_cell.angle_alpha   90.00
_cell.angle_beta   90.00
_cell.angle_gamma   90.00
#
_symmetry.space_group_name_H-M   'P 1'
#
loop_
_entity.id
_entity.type
_entity.pdbx_description
1 polymer ?
#
loop_
_entity_poly.entity_id
_entity_poly.type
_entity_poly.pdbx_seq_one_letter_code
_entity_poly.pdbx_strand_id
1 'polypeptide(L)'
;MKLRHGAALAIVAWYLMIPPINADNRVDAGVPLSDWRKSVSFDSARECETSLKDAIENPMTPSEYQAAAQATLKAKMLPLSRSEMARRMQESVCVSADDPSLKSKAK
;
A
#
# COMPACT_ATOMS: atom_id res chain seq x y z
N MET A 1 -13.74 34.19 3.48
CA MET A 1 -13.61 33.54 3.28
C MET A 1 -13.45 33.12 2.95
N LYS A 2 -13.24 33.20 2.98
CA LYS A 2 -13.08 32.54 2.77
C LYS A 2 -12.54 31.83 2.60
N LEU A 3 -12.18 31.90 3.10
CA LEU A 3 -11.73 30.94 3.02
C LEU A 3 -11.60 30.30 2.75
N ARG A 4 -11.67 30.53 2.85
CA ARG A 4 -11.59 29.80 2.76
C ARG A 4 -11.72 29.09 2.52
N HIS A 5 -11.90 29.27 2.72
CA HIS A 5 -11.94 28.40 2.53
C HIS A 5 -11.80 27.63 2.30
N GLY A 6 -11.92 27.73 2.34
CA GLY A 6 -11.63 27.10 2.13
C GLY A 6 -11.23 26.33 1.84
N ALA A 7 -10.98 26.55 1.71
CA ALA A 7 -10.56 25.88 1.58
C ALA A 7 -10.34 25.07 1.67
N ALA A 8 -10.39 25.13 1.77
CA ALA A 8 -10.21 24.43 2.00
C ALA A 8 -10.04 23.50 1.97
N LEU A 9 -9.90 23.85 2.17
CA LEU A 9 -10.02 23.02 2.01
C LEU A 9 -9.81 21.84 1.51
N ALA A 10 -9.23 21.77 0.98
CA ALA A 10 -9.31 20.49 0.41
C ALA A 10 -8.14 19.65 0.88
N ILE A 11 -8.33 19.04 2.01
CA ILE A 11 -7.39 18.02 2.48
C ILE A 11 -7.64 16.78 1.63
N VAL A 12 -6.72 16.52 0.72
CA VAL A 12 -6.80 15.32 -0.11
C VAL A 12 -6.14 14.18 0.65
N ALA A 13 -6.84 13.08 0.79
CA ALA A 13 -6.28 11.90 1.44
C ALA A 13 -5.15 11.32 0.61
N TRP A 14 -4.20 10.65 1.26
CA TRP A 14 -3.11 9.96 0.62
C TRP A 14 -3.22 8.47 0.92
N TYR A 15 -3.08 7.66 -0.08
CA TYR A 15 -3.17 6.21 0.08
C TYR A 15 -1.80 5.56 0.00
N LEU A 16 -1.58 4.60 0.88
CA LEU A 16 -0.46 3.69 0.72
C LEU A 16 -0.91 2.61 -0.26
N MET A 17 -0.32 2.59 -1.44
CA MET A 17 -0.66 1.63 -2.49
C MET A 17 0.34 0.49 -2.46
N ILE A 18 -0.18 -0.72 -2.38
CA ILE A 18 0.63 -1.92 -2.26
C ILE A 18 0.47 -2.76 -3.53
N PRO A 19 1.57 -3.15 -4.19
CA PRO A 19 1.46 -3.93 -5.41
C PRO A 19 0.83 -5.29 -5.16
N PRO A 20 0.08 -5.82 -6.13
CA PRO A 20 -0.59 -7.10 -5.97
C PRO A 20 0.38 -8.27 -6.10
N ILE A 21 -0.14 -9.46 -5.81
CA ILE A 21 0.58 -10.71 -5.92
C ILE A 21 0.08 -11.42 -7.18
N ASN A 22 0.99 -11.91 -7.99
CA ASN A 22 0.62 -12.62 -9.21
C ASN A 22 0.41 -14.12 -8.96
N ALA A 23 0.09 -14.85 -10.02
CA ALA A 23 -0.20 -16.28 -9.94
C ALA A 23 1.00 -17.10 -9.45
N ASP A 24 2.22 -16.57 -9.60
CA ASP A 24 3.44 -17.23 -9.14
C ASP A 24 3.75 -16.92 -7.67
N ASN A 25 2.83 -16.30 -6.98
CA ASN A 25 2.97 -15.87 -5.59
C ASN A 25 4.14 -14.90 -5.39
N ARG A 26 4.29 -14.00 -6.34
CA ARG A 26 5.33 -12.97 -6.32
C ARG A 26 4.71 -11.59 -6.44
N VAL A 27 5.43 -10.60 -5.90
CA VAL A 27 5.01 -9.21 -6.02
C VAL A 27 5.07 -8.78 -7.48
N ASP A 28 4.00 -8.17 -7.96
CA ASP A 28 3.92 -7.71 -9.35
C ASP A 28 3.65 -6.21 -9.39
N ALA A 29 4.72 -5.42 -9.46
CA ALA A 29 4.61 -3.97 -9.53
C ALA A 29 4.42 -3.48 -10.97
N GLY A 30 4.34 -4.40 -11.94
CA GLY A 30 4.19 -4.03 -13.35
C GLY A 30 2.76 -3.76 -13.80
N VAL A 31 1.77 -4.07 -12.96
CA VAL A 31 0.37 -3.80 -13.32
C VAL A 31 0.04 -2.33 -13.06
N PRO A 32 -1.02 -1.79 -13.71
CA PRO A 32 -1.42 -0.41 -13.47
C PRO A 32 -1.73 -0.13 -12.01
N LEU A 33 -1.46 1.09 -11.57
CA LEU A 33 -1.67 1.49 -10.18
C LEU A 33 -3.13 1.31 -9.75
N SER A 34 -4.07 1.43 -10.68
CA SER A 34 -5.48 1.21 -10.38
C SER A 34 -5.78 -0.23 -9.92
N ASP A 35 -4.88 -1.17 -10.23
CA ASP A 35 -5.03 -2.56 -9.79
C ASP A 35 -4.28 -2.87 -8.50
N TRP A 36 -3.57 -1.88 -7.96
CA TRP A 36 -2.87 -2.06 -6.68
C TRP A 36 -3.85 -1.96 -5.52
N ARG A 37 -3.46 -2.52 -4.41
CA ARG A 37 -4.30 -2.51 -3.21
C ARG A 37 -4.12 -1.20 -2.45
N LYS A 38 -5.24 -0.53 -2.15
CA LYS A 38 -5.21 0.58 -1.22
C LYS A 38 -5.18 -0.01 0.20
N SER A 39 -4.14 0.33 0.94
CA SER A 39 -3.97 -0.22 2.28
C SER A 39 -4.58 0.72 3.33
N VAL A 40 -3.89 1.83 3.57
CA VAL A 40 -4.28 2.77 4.62
C VAL A 40 -4.34 4.16 4.02
N SER A 41 -5.25 4.99 4.50
CA SER A 41 -5.29 6.39 4.09
C SER A 41 -4.67 7.27 5.18
N PHE A 42 -4.07 8.38 4.74
CA PHE A 42 -3.40 9.34 5.60
C PHE A 42 -3.84 10.74 5.22
N ASP A 43 -3.69 11.68 6.15
CA ASP A 43 -4.09 13.06 5.91
C ASP A 43 -3.06 13.84 5.08
N SER A 44 -1.85 13.34 4.95
CA SER A 44 -0.81 14.02 4.20
C SER A 44 0.15 13.02 3.57
N ALA A 45 0.86 13.49 2.54
CA ALA A 45 1.91 12.70 1.90
C ALA A 45 3.00 12.33 2.91
N ARG A 46 3.33 13.30 3.78
CA ARG A 46 4.37 13.10 4.78
C ARG A 46 4.05 11.95 5.73
N GLU A 47 2.80 11.90 6.20
CA GLU A 47 2.40 10.82 7.09
C GLU A 47 2.46 9.47 6.41
N CYS A 48 2.02 9.42 5.16
CA CYS A 48 2.07 8.20 4.39
C CYS A 48 3.52 7.73 4.19
N GLU A 49 4.39 8.66 3.79
CA GLU A 49 5.80 8.33 3.53
C GLU A 49 6.53 7.93 4.80
N THR A 50 6.22 8.57 5.92
CA THR A 50 6.81 8.20 7.20
C THR A 50 6.41 6.78 7.60
N SER A 51 5.13 6.46 7.42
CA SER A 51 4.63 5.13 7.73
C SER A 51 5.28 4.06 6.85
N LEU A 52 5.40 4.35 5.55
CA LEU A 52 6.04 3.43 4.61
C LEU A 52 7.52 3.23 4.95
N LYS A 53 8.22 4.32 5.23
CA LYS A 53 9.63 4.24 5.60
C LYS A 53 9.81 3.40 6.86
N ASP A 54 8.95 3.60 7.86
CA ASP A 54 9.01 2.82 9.08
C ASP A 54 8.80 1.32 8.79
N ALA A 55 7.85 0.99 7.94
CA ALA A 55 7.60 -0.40 7.58
C ALA A 55 8.79 -1.04 6.86
N ILE A 56 9.50 -0.26 6.05
CA ILE A 56 10.69 -0.75 5.34
C ILE A 56 11.85 -0.94 6.30
N GLU A 57 12.05 -0.01 7.23
CA GLU A 57 13.18 -0.03 8.14
C GLU A 57 12.98 -0.99 9.31
N ASN A 58 11.74 -1.33 9.62
CA ASN A 58 11.41 -2.23 10.72
C ASN A 58 10.61 -3.41 10.21
N PRO A 59 11.27 -4.33 9.48
CA PRO A 59 10.55 -5.48 8.93
C PRO A 59 10.06 -6.42 10.02
N MET A 60 9.15 -7.30 9.65
CA MET A 60 8.62 -8.30 10.57
C MET A 60 9.71 -9.13 11.21
N THR A 61 9.56 -9.37 12.51
CA THR A 61 10.40 -10.35 13.19
C THR A 61 10.00 -11.75 12.72
N PRO A 62 10.88 -12.76 12.93
CA PRO A 62 10.52 -14.14 12.57
C PRO A 62 9.22 -14.61 13.21
N SER A 63 8.95 -14.24 14.48
CA SER A 63 7.71 -14.67 15.13
C SER A 63 6.49 -13.97 14.53
N GLU A 64 6.61 -12.69 14.18
CA GLU A 64 5.53 -11.96 13.51
C GLU A 64 5.24 -12.57 12.14
N TYR A 65 6.30 -12.92 11.40
CA TYR A 65 6.13 -13.56 10.11
C TYR A 65 5.41 -14.91 10.27
N GLN A 66 5.79 -15.72 11.25
CA GLN A 66 5.14 -17.00 11.50
C GLN A 66 3.64 -16.85 11.78
N ALA A 67 3.30 -15.86 12.61
CA ALA A 67 1.89 -15.60 12.92
C ALA A 67 1.11 -15.21 11.66
N ALA A 68 1.69 -14.34 10.83
CA ALA A 68 1.05 -13.90 9.59
C ALA A 68 0.90 -15.08 8.61
N ALA A 69 1.94 -15.92 8.49
CA ALA A 69 1.91 -17.07 7.60
C ALA A 69 0.83 -18.06 8.04
N GLN A 70 0.70 -18.30 9.36
CA GLN A 70 -0.33 -19.20 9.86
C GLN A 70 -1.73 -18.67 9.55
N ALA A 71 -1.94 -17.37 9.72
CA ALA A 71 -3.24 -16.77 9.39
C ALA A 71 -3.55 -16.90 7.91
N THR A 72 -2.56 -16.73 7.06
CA THR A 72 -2.72 -16.86 5.61
C THR A 72 -3.07 -18.31 5.23
N LEU A 73 -2.42 -19.29 5.86
CA LEU A 73 -2.71 -20.69 5.62
C LEU A 73 -4.12 -21.05 6.09
N LYS A 74 -4.57 -20.49 7.20
CA LYS A 74 -5.94 -20.70 7.67
C LYS A 74 -6.96 -20.20 6.68
N ALA A 75 -6.63 -19.12 5.96
CA ALA A 75 -7.49 -18.57 4.91
C ALA A 75 -7.36 -19.35 3.60
N LYS A 76 -6.62 -20.46 3.60
CA LYS A 76 -6.40 -21.32 2.43
C LYS A 76 -5.69 -20.59 1.30
N MET A 77 -4.77 -19.72 1.67
CA MET A 77 -3.93 -19.00 0.73
C MET A 77 -2.47 -19.31 1.00
N LEU A 78 -1.63 -19.17 -0.02
CA LEU A 78 -0.20 -19.35 0.16
C LEU A 78 0.41 -18.09 0.76
N PRO A 79 1.19 -18.21 1.84
CA PRO A 79 1.88 -17.04 2.37
C PRO A 79 3.05 -16.64 1.47
N LEU A 80 3.34 -15.34 1.45
CA LEU A 80 4.53 -14.85 0.76
C LEU A 80 5.77 -15.21 1.57
N SER A 81 6.89 -15.38 0.88
CA SER A 81 8.17 -15.50 1.57
C SER A 81 8.49 -14.16 2.24
N ARG A 82 9.41 -14.20 3.21
CA ARG A 82 9.82 -12.97 3.91
C ARG A 82 10.45 -11.98 2.94
N SER A 83 11.24 -12.46 1.99
CA SER A 83 11.88 -11.59 1.01
C SER A 83 10.86 -10.92 0.09
N GLU A 84 9.80 -11.64 -0.30
CA GLU A 84 8.73 -11.05 -1.11
C GLU A 84 7.91 -10.05 -0.30
N MET A 85 7.68 -10.31 0.99
CA MET A 85 6.99 -9.35 1.84
C MET A 85 7.78 -8.05 1.96
N ALA A 86 9.09 -8.16 2.16
CA ALA A 86 9.95 -6.98 2.24
C ALA A 86 9.95 -6.23 0.91
N ARG A 87 10.05 -6.96 -0.20
CA ARG A 87 10.02 -6.37 -1.53
C ARG A 87 8.70 -5.64 -1.78
N ARG A 88 7.60 -6.22 -1.33
CA ARG A 88 6.28 -5.63 -1.50
C ARG A 88 6.22 -4.25 -0.85
N MET A 89 6.77 -4.12 0.35
CA MET A 89 6.82 -2.83 1.02
C MET A 89 7.75 -1.85 0.30
N GLN A 90 8.91 -2.34 -0.16
CA GLN A 90 9.86 -1.48 -0.86
C GLN A 90 9.30 -0.94 -2.18
N GLU A 91 8.39 -1.66 -2.80
CA GLU A 91 7.77 -1.24 -4.06
C GLU A 91 6.44 -0.52 -3.85
N SER A 92 5.98 -0.42 -2.62
CA SER A 92 4.77 0.34 -2.30
C SER A 92 5.02 1.84 -2.45
N VAL A 93 3.97 2.58 -2.76
CA VAL A 93 4.08 4.02 -2.98
C VAL A 93 2.93 4.75 -2.30
N CYS A 94 3.18 6.02 -2.01
CA CYS A 94 2.15 6.91 -1.47
C CYS A 94 1.58 7.74 -2.61
N VAL A 95 0.26 7.73 -2.77
CA VAL A 95 -0.41 8.37 -3.90
C VAL A 95 -1.56 9.21 -3.39
N SER A 96 -1.71 10.41 -3.94
CA SER A 96 -2.82 11.29 -3.65
C SER A 96 -4.13 10.65 -4.11
N ALA A 97 -5.18 10.81 -3.33
CA ALA A 97 -6.48 10.22 -3.65
C ALA A 97 -7.07 10.73 -4.97
N ASP A 98 -6.65 11.91 -5.42
CA ASP A 98 -7.13 12.47 -6.67
C ASP A 98 -6.19 12.19 -7.86
N ASP A 99 -5.18 11.35 -7.66
CA ASP A 99 -4.26 11.00 -8.74
C ASP A 99 -5.00 10.22 -9.83
N PRO A 100 -4.94 10.67 -11.09
CA PRO A 100 -5.67 9.98 -12.17
C PRO A 100 -5.22 8.54 -12.39
N SER A 101 -4.01 8.16 -12.00
CA SER A 101 -3.54 6.78 -12.17
C SER A 101 -4.29 5.78 -11.29
N LEU A 102 -5.05 6.26 -10.29
CA LEU A 102 -5.87 5.39 -9.46
C LEU A 102 -7.16 4.98 -10.16
N LYS A 103 -7.53 5.65 -11.22
CA LYS A 103 -8.76 5.34 -11.93
C LYS A 103 -8.54 4.22 -12.93
N SER A 104 -9.50 3.31 -12.97
CA SER A 104 -9.47 2.23 -13.94
C SER A 104 -9.53 2.80 -15.35
N LYS A 105 -8.82 2.18 -16.28
CA LYS A 105 -8.91 2.51 -17.70
C LYS A 105 -10.12 1.80 -18.27
N ALA A 106 -11.25 2.38 -18.09
CA ALA A 106 -12.42 1.85 -18.75
C ALA A 106 -12.44 2.31 -20.17
N LYS A 107 -12.63 2.05 -20.62
CA LYS A 107 -12.95 2.52 -21.56
C LYS A 107 -13.64 2.23 -22.07
#